data_ec84d365c14595d1d2a192fb100c97bb
#
_entry.id   ec84d365c14595d1d2a192fb100c97bb
#
_cell.length_a   1.000
_cell.length_b   1.000
_cell.length_c   1.000
_cell.angle_alpha   90.00
_cell.angle_beta   90.00
_cell.angle_gamma   90.00
#
_symmetry.space_group_name_H-M   'P 1'
#
loop_
_entity.id
_entity.type
_entity.pdbx_description
1 polymer ?
#
loop_
_entity_poly.entity_id
_entity_poly.type
_entity_poly.pdbx_seq_one_letter_code
_entity_poly.pdbx_strand_id
1 'polypeptide(L)'
;MRRPSGRRITALAAAGLLLPALAACGSDDSGAGAGNAGNAGNKDSSLVIYSGRNEKLIKPLLGELEKAVGTKVEVRYGDSAELAAQILEEGRRTKAGLFFSQDAGALGALSKEGRLQKLPPATLDKVDKAYRGSDGDWVGLSGRVRVLAYNPDEVREDKLPDSVLDVVKPEWKDKTGFAPTNASFQAFVTGMRVLEGDDATRTWLKDLKANGAKAYANNLAVLDAVESGEVSLGLVNHYYWYERVAEKGEDKVAARLHFLPGKDPGALINVAGAGVLKDTGQSEAAQKALDFLLSKKAQTYFADETKEYPLAAGVTSSVKDLPPFASLESPDIDLGKLESLQQTLTMLQEQGLV
;
A
#
# COMPACT_ATOMS: atom_id res chain seq x y z
N MET A 1 55.96 21.65 -19.24
CA MET A 1 57.20 21.90 -18.46
C MET A 1 56.94 21.58 -17.00
N ARG A 2 57.78 20.71 -16.45
CA ARG A 2 58.11 20.40 -15.06
C ARG A 2 57.10 19.61 -14.20
N ARG A 3 57.31 18.28 -14.13
CA ARG A 3 57.36 17.48 -12.89
C ARG A 3 58.68 17.80 -12.16
N PRO A 4 58.91 17.48 -10.87
CA PRO A 4 58.87 16.16 -10.24
C PRO A 4 58.41 16.20 -8.75
N SER A 5 58.37 15.23 -7.95
CA SER A 5 59.02 14.03 -7.41
C SER A 5 58.36 13.78 -6.04
N GLY A 6 57.94 12.69 -5.58
CA GLY A 6 58.66 11.45 -5.26
C GLY A 6 59.17 11.45 -3.81
N ARG A 7 58.47 10.77 -2.87
CA ARG A 7 59.12 10.20 -1.68
C ARG A 7 58.40 8.95 -1.18
N ARG A 8 59.06 7.82 -1.39
CA ARG A 8 58.85 6.54 -0.70
C ARG A 8 59.50 6.64 0.68
N ILE A 9 58.90 6.09 1.73
CA ILE A 9 59.63 5.60 2.91
C ILE A 9 58.97 4.28 3.36
N THR A 10 59.83 3.35 3.61
CA THR A 10 59.75 1.91 3.81
C THR A 10 59.42 1.53 5.27
N ALA A 11 58.67 0.46 5.43
CA ALA A 11 58.68 -0.66 6.39
C ALA A 11 59.36 -0.50 7.78
N LEU A 12 58.65 -1.07 8.77
CA LEU A 12 59.30 -2.02 9.70
C LEU A 12 58.22 -2.88 10.42
N ALA A 13 58.47 -4.18 10.37
CA ALA A 13 57.76 -5.24 11.04
C ALA A 13 58.22 -5.38 12.50
N ALA A 14 57.33 -5.77 13.39
CA ALA A 14 57.76 -6.45 14.62
C ALA A 14 56.70 -7.46 15.06
N ALA A 15 57.06 -8.70 15.02
CA ALA A 15 56.36 -9.86 15.55
C ALA A 15 56.53 -9.95 17.07
N GLY A 16 55.47 -10.43 17.76
CA GLY A 16 55.53 -10.74 19.18
C GLY A 16 54.49 -11.84 19.52
N LEU A 17 54.96 -13.08 19.48
CA LEU A 17 54.31 -14.29 20.04
C LEU A 17 54.41 -14.26 21.56
N LEU A 18 53.34 -14.62 22.28
CA LEU A 18 53.39 -15.30 23.59
C LEU A 18 52.05 -15.99 23.91
N LEU A 19 52.00 -17.29 23.86
CA LEU A 19 51.26 -18.26 24.65
C LEU A 19 52.20 -18.72 25.77
N PRO A 20 51.84 -19.40 26.90
CA PRO A 20 50.66 -20.23 27.16
C PRO A 20 50.10 -20.10 28.62
N ALA A 21 49.09 -20.78 29.02
CA ALA A 21 49.13 -21.88 29.99
C ALA A 21 47.76 -22.40 30.39
N LEU A 22 47.64 -23.71 30.30
CA LEU A 22 46.56 -24.54 30.84
C LEU A 22 46.58 -24.56 32.40
N ALA A 23 45.39 -24.67 33.01
CA ALA A 23 45.24 -25.45 34.25
C ALA A 23 43.83 -26.09 34.24
N ALA A 24 43.84 -27.41 34.24
CA ALA A 24 42.72 -28.33 34.46
C ALA A 24 42.71 -28.68 35.96
N CYS A 25 41.49 -28.99 36.46
CA CYS A 25 41.11 -29.94 37.57
C CYS A 25 39.67 -29.58 37.90
N GLY A 26 38.64 -30.41 37.75
CA GLY A 26 38.49 -31.75 38.14
C GLY A 26 37.62 -31.87 39.38
N SER A 27 36.38 -32.37 39.26
CA SER A 27 35.80 -33.41 40.13
C SER A 27 34.28 -33.51 39.95
N ASP A 28 33.84 -34.70 39.83
CA ASP A 28 32.48 -35.25 39.78
C ASP A 28 31.55 -34.78 40.88
N ASP A 29 30.25 -34.61 40.59
CA ASP A 29 29.22 -35.35 41.29
C ASP A 29 27.91 -35.48 40.51
N SER A 30 27.31 -36.65 40.62
CA SER A 30 26.13 -37.12 39.96
C SER A 30 24.84 -36.54 40.55
N GLY A 31 23.95 -36.04 39.67
CA GLY A 31 22.61 -35.65 40.10
C GLY A 31 21.63 -35.67 38.92
N ALA A 32 20.93 -36.79 38.74
CA ALA A 32 19.83 -36.93 37.81
C ALA A 32 18.67 -36.01 38.19
N GLY A 33 18.45 -34.99 37.39
CA GLY A 33 17.28 -34.12 37.43
C GLY A 33 16.73 -33.98 36.02
N ALA A 34 15.65 -34.69 35.67
CA ALA A 34 14.87 -34.49 34.49
C ALA A 34 14.21 -33.09 34.60
N GLY A 35 14.90 -32.07 34.13
CA GLY A 35 14.40 -30.70 33.98
C GLY A 35 13.80 -30.52 32.58
N ASN A 36 12.51 -30.43 32.59
CA ASN A 36 11.63 -29.97 31.52
C ASN A 36 12.33 -28.86 30.68
N ALA A 37 12.72 -29.20 29.46
CA ALA A 37 13.16 -28.23 28.49
C ALA A 37 11.92 -27.42 28.06
N GLY A 38 11.50 -26.51 28.94
CA GLY A 38 10.56 -25.45 28.62
C GLY A 38 11.18 -24.64 27.50
N ASN A 39 10.50 -24.64 26.38
CA ASN A 39 10.75 -23.81 25.23
C ASN A 39 10.88 -22.34 25.68
N ALA A 40 12.09 -21.90 25.99
CA ALA A 40 12.41 -20.49 26.22
C ALA A 40 12.30 -19.80 24.87
N GLY A 41 11.08 -19.52 24.48
CA GLY A 41 10.80 -18.61 23.35
C GLY A 41 11.57 -17.33 23.59
N ASN A 42 12.40 -17.00 22.63
CA ASN A 42 13.25 -15.82 22.61
C ASN A 42 12.37 -14.56 22.83
N LYS A 43 12.29 -14.07 24.07
CA LYS A 43 11.44 -12.94 24.47
C LYS A 43 11.92 -11.58 23.97
N ASP A 44 13.03 -11.53 23.22
CA ASP A 44 13.63 -10.31 22.69
C ASP A 44 13.47 -10.10 21.17
N SER A 45 12.70 -10.92 20.49
CA SER A 45 12.48 -10.73 19.05
C SER A 45 11.29 -9.79 18.80
N SER A 46 11.56 -8.53 18.43
CA SER A 46 10.55 -7.60 17.94
C SER A 46 9.95 -8.11 16.61
N LEU A 47 8.65 -7.82 16.38
CA LEU A 47 8.07 -7.94 15.05
C LEU A 47 8.48 -6.73 14.21
N VAL A 48 9.11 -6.96 13.07
CA VAL A 48 9.43 -5.91 12.11
C VAL A 48 8.36 -5.86 11.01
N ILE A 49 7.73 -4.71 10.84
CA ILE A 49 6.75 -4.45 9.79
C ILE A 49 7.35 -3.49 8.77
N TYR A 50 7.40 -3.88 7.49
CA TYR A 50 7.64 -2.93 6.41
C TYR A 50 6.28 -2.38 5.95
N SER A 51 6.10 -1.06 6.06
CA SER A 51 4.81 -0.41 5.85
C SER A 51 4.86 0.65 4.76
N GLY A 52 4.11 0.43 3.71
CA GLY A 52 3.80 1.42 2.67
C GLY A 52 2.70 2.39 3.07
N ARG A 53 2.13 2.22 4.26
CA ARG A 53 1.08 3.11 4.78
C ARG A 53 1.67 4.38 5.36
N ASN A 54 0.96 5.48 5.20
CA ASN A 54 1.35 6.73 5.84
C ASN A 54 1.42 6.56 7.37
N GLU A 55 2.53 6.99 7.98
CA GLU A 55 2.75 6.85 9.42
C GLU A 55 1.62 7.48 10.25
N LYS A 56 1.17 8.67 9.88
CA LYS A 56 0.10 9.38 10.60
C LYS A 56 -1.20 8.57 10.66
N LEU A 57 -1.48 7.80 9.60
CA LEU A 57 -2.71 7.01 9.53
C LEU A 57 -2.67 5.75 10.37
N ILE A 58 -1.51 5.11 10.56
CA ILE A 58 -1.45 3.82 11.26
C ILE A 58 -0.80 3.89 12.64
N LYS A 59 -0.03 4.93 12.94
CA LYS A 59 0.63 5.11 14.24
C LYS A 59 -0.31 4.98 15.44
N PRO A 60 -1.56 5.50 15.43
CA PRO A 60 -2.50 5.32 16.53
C PRO A 60 -2.85 3.85 16.81
N LEU A 61 -2.75 2.96 15.82
CA LEU A 61 -3.01 1.52 16.01
C LEU A 61 -1.83 0.76 16.63
N LEU A 62 -0.60 1.29 16.60
CA LEU A 62 0.60 0.53 16.97
C LEU A 62 0.60 0.05 18.42
N GLY A 63 0.16 0.89 19.36
CA GLY A 63 0.10 0.49 20.78
C GLY A 63 -0.84 -0.68 21.05
N GLU A 64 -1.95 -0.75 20.31
CA GLU A 64 -2.88 -1.87 20.41
C GLU A 64 -2.38 -3.10 19.64
N LEU A 65 -1.70 -2.88 18.54
CA LEU A 65 -1.04 -3.93 17.77
C LEU A 65 0.04 -4.63 18.60
N GLU A 66 0.91 -3.90 19.32
CA GLU A 66 1.91 -4.47 20.22
C GLU A 66 1.27 -5.33 21.33
N LYS A 67 0.17 -4.86 21.92
CA LYS A 67 -0.58 -5.65 22.91
C LYS A 67 -1.14 -6.96 22.32
N ALA A 68 -1.67 -6.89 21.09
CA ALA A 68 -2.24 -8.05 20.42
C ALA A 68 -1.16 -9.07 20.02
N VAL A 69 -0.01 -8.62 19.57
CA VAL A 69 1.13 -9.45 19.18
C VAL A 69 1.85 -10.03 20.39
N GLY A 70 1.90 -9.28 21.51
CA GLY A 70 2.59 -9.66 22.74
C GLY A 70 4.11 -9.49 22.68
N THR A 71 4.61 -8.70 21.72
CA THR A 71 6.02 -8.31 21.59
C THR A 71 6.12 -6.90 21.01
N LYS A 72 7.30 -6.29 21.12
CA LYS A 72 7.59 -4.98 20.53
C LYS A 72 7.37 -5.03 19.00
N VAL A 73 6.80 -3.96 18.46
CA VAL A 73 6.61 -3.79 17.01
C VAL A 73 7.49 -2.65 16.52
N GLU A 74 8.32 -2.95 15.54
CA GLU A 74 9.16 -1.97 14.84
C GLU A 74 8.61 -1.76 13.44
N VAL A 75 8.34 -0.51 13.06
CA VAL A 75 7.79 -0.21 11.74
C VAL A 75 8.80 0.57 10.91
N ARG A 76 9.11 0.03 9.74
CA ARG A 76 9.85 0.74 8.71
C ARG A 76 8.88 1.28 7.67
N TYR A 77 8.80 2.59 7.56
CA TYR A 77 7.96 3.28 6.58
C TYR A 77 8.71 3.53 5.28
N GLY A 78 8.02 3.49 4.16
CA GLY A 78 8.54 3.78 2.83
C GLY A 78 7.44 3.68 1.78
N ASP A 79 7.78 3.87 0.51
CA ASP A 79 6.87 3.57 -0.59
C ASP A 79 6.66 2.06 -0.73
N SER A 80 5.42 1.62 -1.03
CA SER A 80 5.09 0.19 -1.10
C SER A 80 5.90 -0.54 -2.17
N ALA A 81 6.10 0.07 -3.34
CA ALA A 81 6.84 -0.55 -4.42
C ALA A 81 8.34 -0.62 -4.09
N GLU A 82 8.91 0.42 -3.47
CA GLU A 82 10.31 0.44 -3.02
C GLU A 82 10.55 -0.59 -1.93
N LEU A 83 9.66 -0.70 -0.94
CA LEU A 83 9.74 -1.70 0.12
C LEU A 83 9.59 -3.13 -0.42
N ALA A 84 8.71 -3.36 -1.39
CA ALA A 84 8.58 -4.66 -2.05
C ALA A 84 9.86 -5.01 -2.82
N ALA A 85 10.42 -4.09 -3.60
CA ALA A 85 11.70 -4.27 -4.30
C ALA A 85 12.83 -4.58 -3.31
N GLN A 86 12.89 -3.86 -2.18
CA GLN A 86 13.85 -4.12 -1.12
C GLN A 86 13.69 -5.53 -0.53
N ILE A 87 12.46 -5.99 -0.23
CA ILE A 87 12.21 -7.35 0.27
C ILE A 87 12.69 -8.41 -0.74
N LEU A 88 12.49 -8.16 -2.04
CA LEU A 88 12.97 -9.05 -3.10
C LEU A 88 14.51 -9.10 -3.13
N GLU A 89 15.18 -7.96 -3.01
CA GLU A 89 16.65 -7.87 -2.99
C GLU A 89 17.24 -8.50 -1.70
N GLU A 90 16.66 -8.21 -0.54
CA GLU A 90 17.07 -8.79 0.74
C GLU A 90 16.90 -10.32 0.75
N GLY A 91 15.93 -10.84 0.01
CA GLY A 91 15.64 -12.26 -0.10
C GLY A 91 15.36 -12.87 1.28
N ARG A 92 16.05 -13.99 1.61
CA ARG A 92 15.92 -14.65 2.92
C ARG A 92 16.54 -13.86 4.08
N ARG A 93 17.25 -12.78 3.80
CA ARG A 93 17.86 -11.92 4.82
C ARG A 93 16.99 -10.76 5.23
N THR A 94 15.78 -10.65 4.67
CA THR A 94 14.84 -9.59 5.05
C THR A 94 14.59 -9.59 6.55
N LYS A 95 14.48 -8.40 7.11
CA LYS A 95 14.12 -8.20 8.53
C LYS A 95 12.62 -8.18 8.73
N ALA A 96 11.83 -7.98 7.68
CA ALA A 96 10.39 -7.89 7.77
C ALA A 96 9.75 -9.24 8.09
N GLY A 97 8.88 -9.27 9.11
CA GLY A 97 7.96 -10.38 9.36
C GLY A 97 6.62 -10.18 8.66
N LEU A 98 6.17 -8.92 8.55
CA LEU A 98 4.94 -8.52 7.88
C LEU A 98 5.22 -7.42 6.86
N PHE A 99 4.63 -7.52 5.67
CA PHE A 99 4.54 -6.42 4.73
C PHE A 99 3.12 -5.85 4.74
N PHE A 100 2.98 -4.57 5.13
CA PHE A 100 1.73 -3.82 5.13
C PHE A 100 1.73 -2.80 4.00
N SER A 101 1.16 -3.17 2.88
CA SER A 101 1.16 -2.39 1.65
C SER A 101 0.04 -1.36 1.59
N GLN A 102 0.32 -0.25 0.92
CA GLN A 102 -0.68 0.75 0.53
C GLN A 102 -1.55 0.30 -0.65
N ASP A 103 -1.07 -0.64 -1.47
CA ASP A 103 -1.77 -1.11 -2.67
C ASP A 103 -1.56 -2.61 -2.90
N ALA A 104 -2.45 -3.20 -3.70
CA ALA A 104 -2.40 -4.62 -4.03
C ALA A 104 -1.26 -4.99 -4.99
N GLY A 105 -0.78 -4.05 -5.81
CA GLY A 105 0.27 -4.32 -6.80
C GLY A 105 1.57 -4.77 -6.16
N ALA A 106 2.01 -4.09 -5.09
CA ALA A 106 3.22 -4.46 -4.36
C ALA A 106 3.09 -5.83 -3.65
N LEU A 107 1.88 -6.17 -3.16
CA LEU A 107 1.58 -7.51 -2.62
C LEU A 107 1.61 -8.57 -3.71
N GLY A 108 1.03 -8.27 -4.89
CA GLY A 108 1.06 -9.15 -6.05
C GLY A 108 2.48 -9.45 -6.52
N ALA A 109 3.37 -8.45 -6.52
CA ALA A 109 4.78 -8.63 -6.86
C ALA A 109 5.50 -9.62 -5.91
N LEU A 110 5.29 -9.47 -4.60
CA LEU A 110 5.85 -10.40 -3.61
C LEU A 110 5.23 -11.80 -3.68
N SER A 111 3.92 -11.89 -3.97
CA SER A 111 3.22 -13.16 -4.17
C SER A 111 3.77 -13.94 -5.35
N LYS A 112 3.90 -13.28 -6.51
CA LYS A 112 4.46 -13.82 -7.75
C LYS A 112 5.86 -14.40 -7.56
N GLU A 113 6.70 -13.72 -6.79
CA GLU A 113 8.06 -14.16 -6.46
C GLU A 113 8.10 -15.15 -5.27
N GLY A 114 6.93 -15.59 -4.80
CA GLY A 114 6.80 -16.59 -3.75
C GLY A 114 7.36 -16.16 -2.40
N ARG A 115 7.39 -14.86 -2.11
CA ARG A 115 7.95 -14.28 -0.87
C ARG A 115 6.98 -14.29 0.31
N LEU A 116 5.69 -14.49 0.07
CA LEU A 116 4.65 -14.50 1.08
C LEU A 116 4.27 -15.92 1.48
N GLN A 117 3.92 -16.10 2.77
CA GLN A 117 3.40 -17.37 3.29
C GLN A 117 1.92 -17.53 2.91
N LYS A 118 1.48 -18.78 2.68
CA LYS A 118 0.04 -19.06 2.60
C LYS A 118 -0.61 -18.73 3.94
N LEU A 119 -1.69 -17.99 3.89
CA LEU A 119 -2.45 -17.61 5.07
C LEU A 119 -3.43 -18.71 5.48
N PRO A 120 -3.73 -18.85 6.78
CA PRO A 120 -4.74 -19.78 7.25
C PRO A 120 -6.11 -19.51 6.62
N PRO A 121 -6.92 -20.54 6.32
CA PRO A 121 -8.29 -20.37 5.82
C PRO A 121 -9.12 -19.42 6.69
N ALA A 122 -9.00 -19.52 8.02
CA ALA A 122 -9.71 -18.66 8.96
C ALA A 122 -9.36 -17.16 8.84
N THR A 123 -8.15 -16.83 8.34
CA THR A 123 -7.75 -15.46 8.02
C THR A 123 -8.33 -15.02 6.67
N LEU A 124 -8.21 -15.90 5.67
CA LEU A 124 -8.71 -15.64 4.31
C LEU A 124 -10.24 -15.45 4.28
N ASP A 125 -10.99 -16.22 5.04
CA ASP A 125 -12.45 -16.20 5.05
C ASP A 125 -13.04 -14.96 5.72
N LYS A 126 -12.21 -14.14 6.37
CA LYS A 126 -12.64 -12.82 6.88
C LYS A 126 -12.82 -11.77 5.77
N VAL A 127 -12.24 -11.99 4.58
CA VAL A 127 -12.23 -11.02 3.49
C VAL A 127 -12.78 -11.66 2.22
N ASP A 128 -13.58 -10.92 1.46
CA ASP A 128 -14.09 -11.39 0.17
C ASP A 128 -12.96 -11.78 -0.79
N LYS A 129 -13.22 -12.78 -1.63
CA LYS A 129 -12.24 -13.31 -2.61
C LYS A 129 -11.70 -12.26 -3.56
N ALA A 130 -12.51 -11.27 -3.91
CA ALA A 130 -12.11 -10.18 -4.79
C ALA A 130 -11.00 -9.29 -4.21
N TYR A 131 -10.82 -9.31 -2.88
CA TYR A 131 -9.88 -8.43 -2.17
C TYR A 131 -8.78 -9.19 -1.44
N ARG A 132 -8.40 -10.36 -1.93
CA ARG A 132 -7.28 -11.15 -1.40
C ARG A 132 -6.48 -11.79 -2.53
N GLY A 133 -5.25 -12.16 -2.26
CA GLY A 133 -4.39 -12.83 -3.23
C GLY A 133 -5.03 -14.11 -3.77
N SER A 134 -5.02 -14.30 -5.08
CA SER A 134 -5.50 -15.52 -5.73
C SER A 134 -4.77 -16.76 -5.23
N ASP A 135 -3.52 -16.60 -4.82
CA ASP A 135 -2.70 -17.65 -4.20
C ASP A 135 -2.95 -17.84 -2.69
N GLY A 136 -3.79 -17.01 -2.06
CA GLY A 136 -4.11 -17.09 -0.64
C GLY A 136 -2.95 -16.74 0.29
N ASP A 137 -2.12 -15.79 -0.07
CA ASP A 137 -0.91 -15.41 0.66
C ASP A 137 -0.89 -13.93 1.10
N TRP A 138 -1.91 -13.16 0.75
CA TRP A 138 -2.18 -11.83 1.27
C TRP A 138 -3.68 -11.55 1.33
N VAL A 139 -4.08 -10.58 2.15
CA VAL A 139 -5.45 -10.09 2.27
C VAL A 139 -5.50 -8.58 2.26
N GLY A 140 -6.58 -8.04 1.68
CA GLY A 140 -6.96 -6.64 1.81
C GLY A 140 -7.43 -6.34 3.23
N LEU A 141 -7.11 -5.15 3.71
CA LEU A 141 -7.47 -4.65 5.04
C LEU A 141 -8.45 -3.49 4.96
N SER A 142 -8.24 -2.59 3.98
CA SER A 142 -9.15 -1.49 3.69
C SER A 142 -9.24 -1.21 2.20
N GLY A 143 -10.42 -0.84 1.73
CA GLY A 143 -10.72 -0.56 0.33
C GLY A 143 -10.76 0.95 0.04
N ARG A 144 -10.29 1.33 -1.14
CA ARG A 144 -10.35 2.69 -1.65
C ARG A 144 -10.91 2.69 -3.07
N VAL A 145 -11.97 3.46 -3.25
CA VAL A 145 -12.65 3.57 -4.54
C VAL A 145 -12.11 4.75 -5.31
N ARG A 146 -11.80 4.55 -6.58
CA ARG A 146 -11.56 5.63 -7.52
C ARG A 146 -12.89 6.28 -7.86
N VAL A 147 -12.93 7.60 -7.93
CA VAL A 147 -14.14 8.39 -8.19
C VAL A 147 -13.78 9.62 -9.02
N LEU A 148 -14.81 10.29 -9.55
CA LEU A 148 -14.68 11.65 -10.04
C LEU A 148 -15.14 12.61 -8.94
N ALA A 149 -14.27 13.57 -8.57
CA ALA A 149 -14.74 14.76 -7.87
C ALA A 149 -15.26 15.75 -8.92
N TYR A 150 -16.34 16.45 -8.63
CA TYR A 150 -16.89 17.47 -9.54
C TYR A 150 -17.34 18.71 -8.78
N ASN A 151 -17.36 19.85 -9.47
CA ASN A 151 -17.91 21.08 -8.95
C ASN A 151 -19.36 21.24 -9.44
N PRO A 152 -20.37 21.21 -8.57
CA PRO A 152 -21.78 21.31 -8.98
C PRO A 152 -22.17 22.65 -9.57
N ASP A 153 -21.39 23.72 -9.31
CA ASP A 153 -21.59 25.03 -9.95
C ASP A 153 -21.12 25.03 -11.40
N GLU A 154 -20.21 24.14 -11.78
CA GLU A 154 -19.65 24.01 -13.12
C GLU A 154 -20.35 22.90 -13.94
N VAL A 155 -20.74 21.80 -13.30
CA VAL A 155 -21.32 20.62 -13.95
C VAL A 155 -22.52 20.12 -13.17
N ARG A 156 -23.65 20.02 -13.86
CA ARG A 156 -24.84 19.40 -13.29
C ARG A 156 -24.66 17.87 -13.20
N GLU A 157 -25.20 17.26 -12.16
CA GLU A 157 -25.11 15.81 -11.90
C GLU A 157 -25.59 14.96 -13.10
N ASP A 158 -26.68 15.38 -13.77
CA ASP A 158 -27.24 14.70 -14.94
C ASP A 158 -26.39 14.83 -16.23
N LYS A 159 -25.24 15.50 -16.14
CA LYS A 159 -24.28 15.68 -17.24
C LYS A 159 -22.91 15.06 -16.94
N LEU A 160 -22.76 14.46 -15.77
CA LEU A 160 -21.51 13.78 -15.43
C LEU A 160 -21.25 12.59 -16.35
N PRO A 161 -19.99 12.24 -16.62
CA PRO A 161 -19.68 11.09 -17.45
C PRO A 161 -20.06 9.78 -16.74
N ASP A 162 -20.66 8.85 -17.47
CA ASP A 162 -20.98 7.49 -16.98
C ASP A 162 -19.74 6.57 -16.94
N SER A 163 -18.65 6.97 -17.60
CA SER A 163 -17.41 6.22 -17.66
C SER A 163 -16.20 7.13 -17.54
N VAL A 164 -15.13 6.64 -16.91
CA VAL A 164 -13.83 7.33 -16.93
C VAL A 164 -13.27 7.44 -18.35
N LEU A 165 -13.67 6.55 -19.25
CA LEU A 165 -13.29 6.62 -20.67
C LEU A 165 -13.88 7.84 -21.38
N ASP A 166 -14.92 8.43 -20.83
CA ASP A 166 -15.60 9.59 -21.41
C ASP A 166 -14.93 10.94 -21.05
N VAL A 167 -14.07 10.99 -20.03
CA VAL A 167 -13.41 12.26 -19.62
C VAL A 167 -12.48 12.85 -20.69
N VAL A 168 -12.18 12.08 -21.74
CA VAL A 168 -11.38 12.54 -22.88
C VAL A 168 -12.23 13.08 -24.03
N LYS A 169 -13.58 13.06 -23.92
CA LYS A 169 -14.49 13.61 -24.92
C LYS A 169 -14.39 15.15 -24.98
N PRO A 170 -14.73 15.76 -26.14
CA PRO A 170 -14.58 17.21 -26.36
C PRO A 170 -15.31 18.10 -25.33
N GLU A 171 -16.42 17.65 -24.75
CA GLU A 171 -17.17 18.40 -23.71
C GLU A 171 -16.36 18.61 -22.43
N TRP A 172 -15.35 17.76 -22.18
CA TRP A 172 -14.45 17.82 -21.02
C TRP A 172 -13.11 18.49 -21.33
N LYS A 173 -12.99 19.14 -22.49
CA LYS A 173 -11.77 19.83 -22.88
C LYS A 173 -11.38 20.89 -21.86
N ASP A 174 -10.13 20.84 -21.39
CA ASP A 174 -9.52 21.74 -20.39
C ASP A 174 -10.21 21.70 -18.99
N LYS A 175 -11.09 20.69 -18.73
CA LYS A 175 -11.92 20.62 -17.53
C LYS A 175 -11.56 19.53 -16.55
N THR A 176 -10.61 18.66 -16.88
CA THR A 176 -10.26 17.49 -16.06
C THR A 176 -8.92 17.64 -15.36
N GLY A 177 -8.89 17.40 -14.05
CA GLY A 177 -7.68 17.37 -13.22
C GLY A 177 -7.28 15.96 -12.83
N PHE A 178 -5.97 15.67 -12.76
CA PHE A 178 -5.44 14.39 -12.32
C PHE A 178 -4.05 14.51 -11.72
N ALA A 179 -3.57 13.49 -11.00
CA ALA A 179 -2.27 13.52 -10.34
C ALA A 179 -1.39 12.36 -10.85
N PRO A 180 -0.63 12.53 -11.95
CA PRO A 180 0.06 11.44 -12.64
C PRO A 180 1.18 10.78 -11.83
N THR A 181 1.83 11.51 -10.95
CA THR A 181 2.91 10.99 -10.08
C THR A 181 2.37 10.32 -8.80
N ASN A 182 1.07 10.42 -8.54
CA ASN A 182 0.47 9.82 -7.36
C ASN A 182 0.24 8.32 -7.57
N ALA A 183 0.66 7.50 -6.59
CA ALA A 183 0.54 6.04 -6.64
C ALA A 183 -0.89 5.55 -6.92
N SER A 184 -1.93 6.26 -6.44
CA SER A 184 -3.32 5.86 -6.69
C SER A 184 -3.75 6.06 -8.16
N PHE A 185 -3.23 7.08 -8.85
CA PHE A 185 -3.46 7.26 -10.28
C PHE A 185 -2.70 6.19 -11.08
N GLN A 186 -1.46 5.92 -10.71
CA GLN A 186 -0.64 4.90 -11.35
C GLN A 186 -1.27 3.50 -11.20
N ALA A 187 -1.78 3.16 -10.02
CA ALA A 187 -2.52 1.91 -9.79
C ALA A 187 -3.81 1.85 -10.61
N PHE A 188 -4.54 2.95 -10.73
CA PHE A 188 -5.72 3.05 -11.61
C PHE A 188 -5.35 2.81 -13.08
N VAL A 189 -4.30 3.45 -13.59
CA VAL A 189 -3.83 3.22 -14.98
C VAL A 189 -3.36 1.78 -15.17
N THR A 190 -2.71 1.19 -14.15
CA THR A 190 -2.35 -0.24 -14.18
C THR A 190 -3.60 -1.12 -14.27
N GLY A 191 -4.63 -0.80 -13.49
CA GLY A 191 -5.93 -1.48 -13.56
C GLY A 191 -6.59 -1.35 -14.94
N MET A 192 -6.57 -0.15 -15.52
CA MET A 192 -7.08 0.08 -16.89
C MET A 192 -6.31 -0.76 -17.92
N ARG A 193 -4.98 -0.86 -17.80
CA ARG A 193 -4.19 -1.73 -18.68
C ARG A 193 -4.58 -3.21 -18.58
N VAL A 194 -4.87 -3.68 -17.37
CA VAL A 194 -5.30 -5.07 -17.13
C VAL A 194 -6.70 -5.32 -17.68
N LEU A 195 -7.59 -4.35 -17.60
CA LEU A 195 -9.00 -4.45 -18.02
C LEU A 195 -9.18 -4.23 -19.52
N GLU A 196 -8.62 -3.14 -20.05
CA GLU A 196 -8.84 -2.65 -21.41
C GLU A 196 -7.68 -2.98 -22.37
N GLY A 197 -6.53 -3.37 -21.82
CA GLY A 197 -5.31 -3.62 -22.57
C GLY A 197 -4.42 -2.38 -22.73
N ASP A 198 -3.15 -2.62 -23.07
CA ASP A 198 -2.12 -1.59 -23.15
C ASP A 198 -2.40 -0.54 -24.25
N ASP A 199 -2.89 -0.96 -25.42
CA ASP A 199 -3.11 -0.04 -26.54
C ASP A 199 -4.29 0.90 -26.29
N ALA A 200 -5.39 0.40 -25.73
CA ALA A 200 -6.54 1.22 -25.36
C ALA A 200 -6.17 2.23 -24.27
N THR A 201 -5.45 1.78 -23.24
CA THR A 201 -4.97 2.64 -22.16
C THR A 201 -4.01 3.72 -22.68
N ARG A 202 -3.08 3.36 -23.54
CA ARG A 202 -2.15 4.31 -24.19
C ARG A 202 -2.91 5.39 -24.99
N THR A 203 -3.92 4.97 -25.73
CA THR A 203 -4.79 5.88 -26.50
C THR A 203 -5.53 6.83 -25.56
N TRP A 204 -6.15 6.30 -24.50
CA TRP A 204 -6.85 7.10 -23.51
C TRP A 204 -5.93 8.14 -22.83
N LEU A 205 -4.71 7.76 -22.44
CA LEU A 205 -3.73 8.68 -21.85
C LEU A 205 -3.31 9.79 -22.82
N LYS A 206 -3.11 9.44 -24.10
CA LYS A 206 -2.81 10.39 -25.17
C LYS A 206 -3.95 11.38 -25.34
N ASP A 207 -5.18 10.87 -25.36
CA ASP A 207 -6.39 11.68 -25.56
C ASP A 207 -6.67 12.55 -24.33
N LEU A 208 -6.44 12.06 -23.12
CA LEU A 208 -6.51 12.82 -21.87
C LEU A 208 -5.59 14.07 -21.94
N LYS A 209 -4.34 13.87 -22.38
CA LYS A 209 -3.38 14.97 -22.57
C LYS A 209 -3.82 15.91 -23.69
N ALA A 210 -4.22 15.38 -24.84
CA ALA A 210 -4.66 16.17 -25.99
C ALA A 210 -5.93 16.98 -25.67
N ASN A 211 -6.79 16.47 -24.80
CA ASN A 211 -7.99 17.16 -24.32
C ASN A 211 -7.68 18.25 -23.25
N GLY A 212 -6.39 18.52 -22.97
CA GLY A 212 -5.98 19.59 -22.09
C GLY A 212 -6.19 19.30 -20.60
N ALA A 213 -6.22 18.02 -20.20
CA ALA A 213 -6.32 17.67 -18.79
C ALA A 213 -5.12 18.20 -18.01
N LYS A 214 -5.36 18.77 -16.82
CA LYS A 214 -4.36 19.44 -15.99
C LYS A 214 -3.74 18.46 -14.98
N ALA A 215 -2.41 18.43 -14.94
CA ALA A 215 -1.65 17.62 -14.00
C ALA A 215 -1.39 18.37 -12.70
N TYR A 216 -1.61 17.74 -11.56
CA TYR A 216 -1.37 18.24 -10.21
C TYR A 216 -0.42 17.33 -9.43
N ALA A 217 0.20 17.87 -8.39
CA ALA A 217 1.19 17.14 -7.59
C ALA A 217 0.60 15.96 -6.81
N ASN A 218 -0.67 16.03 -6.38
CA ASN A 218 -1.35 15.01 -5.59
C ASN A 218 -2.88 15.16 -5.66
N ASN A 219 -3.61 14.18 -5.09
CA ASN A 219 -5.08 14.18 -5.11
C ASN A 219 -5.70 15.35 -4.32
N LEU A 220 -5.05 15.87 -3.27
CA LEU A 220 -5.56 17.04 -2.54
C LEU A 220 -5.52 18.29 -3.42
N ALA A 221 -4.43 18.47 -4.18
CA ALA A 221 -4.33 19.58 -5.13
C ALA A 221 -5.36 19.46 -6.28
N VAL A 222 -5.68 18.23 -6.73
CA VAL A 222 -6.79 18.00 -7.67
C VAL A 222 -8.11 18.42 -7.05
N LEU A 223 -8.38 18.03 -5.81
CA LEU A 223 -9.61 18.37 -5.10
C LEU A 223 -9.73 19.89 -4.87
N ASP A 224 -8.62 20.57 -4.52
CA ASP A 224 -8.56 22.03 -4.39
C ASP A 224 -8.90 22.73 -5.72
N ALA A 225 -8.39 22.21 -6.84
CA ALA A 225 -8.68 22.75 -8.18
C ALA A 225 -10.15 22.57 -8.57
N VAL A 226 -10.77 21.46 -8.19
CA VAL A 226 -12.22 21.24 -8.37
C VAL A 226 -13.03 22.18 -7.48
N GLU A 227 -12.69 22.32 -6.19
CA GLU A 227 -13.38 23.21 -5.26
C GLU A 227 -13.33 24.67 -5.72
N SER A 228 -12.21 25.10 -6.31
CA SER A 228 -12.04 26.47 -6.81
C SER A 228 -12.67 26.74 -8.19
N GLY A 229 -13.16 25.69 -8.88
CA GLY A 229 -13.64 25.81 -10.26
C GLY A 229 -12.53 25.96 -11.30
N GLU A 230 -11.27 25.70 -10.94
CA GLU A 230 -10.15 25.69 -11.91
C GLU A 230 -10.29 24.54 -12.92
N VAL A 231 -10.83 23.41 -12.47
CA VAL A 231 -11.28 22.28 -13.29
C VAL A 231 -12.65 21.82 -12.81
N SER A 232 -13.46 21.35 -13.74
CA SER A 232 -14.84 20.90 -13.42
C SER A 232 -14.88 19.47 -12.87
N LEU A 233 -13.89 18.62 -13.26
CA LEU A 233 -13.75 17.22 -12.87
C LEU A 233 -12.35 16.95 -12.31
N GLY A 234 -12.27 16.02 -11.34
CA GLY A 234 -11.00 15.56 -10.77
C GLY A 234 -10.98 14.05 -10.57
N LEU A 235 -9.92 13.40 -11.07
CA LEU A 235 -9.69 11.96 -10.86
C LEU A 235 -9.03 11.75 -9.50
N VAL A 236 -9.80 11.36 -8.47
CA VAL A 236 -9.32 11.21 -7.08
C VAL A 236 -9.79 9.90 -6.45
N ASN A 237 -9.33 9.58 -5.25
CA ASN A 237 -9.93 8.57 -4.40
C ASN A 237 -10.96 9.20 -3.46
N HIS A 238 -12.02 8.45 -3.13
CA HIS A 238 -13.17 8.92 -2.36
C HIS A 238 -12.80 9.53 -1.00
N TYR A 239 -11.88 8.90 -0.25
CA TYR A 239 -11.59 9.25 1.14
C TYR A 239 -11.03 10.67 1.31
N TYR A 240 -10.34 11.25 0.32
CA TYR A 240 -9.85 12.62 0.39
C TYR A 240 -10.98 13.66 0.57
N TRP A 241 -12.12 13.41 -0.06
CA TRP A 241 -13.29 14.26 0.11
C TRP A 241 -13.90 14.09 1.49
N TYR A 242 -14.06 12.85 1.98
CA TYR A 242 -14.62 12.60 3.31
C TYR A 242 -13.71 13.12 4.43
N GLU A 243 -12.37 13.03 4.29
CA GLU A 243 -11.42 13.67 5.20
C GLU A 243 -11.60 15.19 5.19
N ARG A 244 -11.75 15.80 4.02
CA ARG A 244 -11.98 17.24 3.85
C ARG A 244 -13.30 17.68 4.50
N VAL A 245 -14.37 16.91 4.32
CA VAL A 245 -15.67 17.17 4.96
C VAL A 245 -15.57 17.05 6.48
N ALA A 246 -14.85 16.05 6.99
CA ALA A 246 -14.64 15.90 8.43
C ALA A 246 -13.84 17.07 9.04
N GLU A 247 -12.90 17.64 8.28
CA GLU A 247 -12.07 18.78 8.72
C GLU A 247 -12.83 20.12 8.66
N LYS A 248 -13.52 20.40 7.54
CA LYS A 248 -14.08 21.74 7.25
C LYS A 248 -15.58 21.85 7.51
N GLY A 249 -16.31 20.73 7.52
CA GLY A 249 -17.76 20.65 7.42
C GLY A 249 -18.24 20.59 5.97
N GLU A 250 -19.30 19.82 5.71
CA GLU A 250 -19.82 19.52 4.36
C GLU A 250 -20.22 20.80 3.59
N ASP A 251 -20.85 21.75 4.29
CA ASP A 251 -21.32 23.01 3.72
C ASP A 251 -20.17 23.91 3.18
N LYS A 252 -18.94 23.63 3.59
CA LYS A 252 -17.73 24.38 3.18
C LYS A 252 -16.90 23.68 2.11
N VAL A 253 -17.31 22.49 1.66
CA VAL A 253 -16.65 21.74 0.60
C VAL A 253 -17.50 21.86 -0.66
N ALA A 254 -17.04 22.65 -1.62
CA ALA A 254 -17.76 22.90 -2.87
C ALA A 254 -17.84 21.65 -3.76
N ALA A 255 -16.77 20.84 -3.77
CA ALA A 255 -16.76 19.60 -4.54
C ALA A 255 -17.76 18.56 -4.04
N ARG A 256 -18.21 17.70 -4.96
CA ARG A 256 -19.00 16.49 -4.68
C ARG A 256 -18.33 15.30 -5.33
N LEU A 257 -18.74 14.08 -4.95
CA LEU A 257 -18.22 12.85 -5.54
C LEU A 257 -19.24 12.20 -6.47
N HIS A 258 -18.75 11.73 -7.59
CA HIS A 258 -19.47 10.87 -8.52
C HIS A 258 -18.81 9.49 -8.54
N PHE A 259 -19.55 8.48 -8.08
CA PHE A 259 -19.16 7.08 -8.14
C PHE A 259 -19.58 6.51 -9.49
N LEU A 260 -18.62 6.07 -10.28
CA LEU A 260 -18.91 5.57 -11.62
C LEU A 260 -19.65 4.24 -11.57
N PRO A 261 -20.72 4.05 -12.38
CA PRO A 261 -21.52 2.83 -12.40
C PRO A 261 -20.90 1.75 -13.30
N GLY A 262 -21.51 0.56 -13.30
CA GLY A 262 -21.40 -0.41 -14.38
C GLY A 262 -20.04 -1.11 -14.50
N LYS A 263 -19.31 -1.32 -13.41
CA LYS A 263 -17.99 -1.95 -13.43
C LYS A 263 -16.95 -1.21 -14.28
N ASP A 264 -17.10 0.10 -14.35
CA ASP A 264 -16.20 1.00 -15.09
C ASP A 264 -14.75 0.90 -14.56
N PRO A 265 -13.70 0.96 -15.41
CA PRO A 265 -12.32 1.00 -14.96
C PRO A 265 -12.04 2.12 -13.94
N GLY A 266 -12.77 3.25 -14.05
CA GLY A 266 -12.71 4.36 -13.11
C GLY A 266 -13.37 4.11 -11.77
N ALA A 267 -14.11 3.01 -11.59
CA ALA A 267 -14.65 2.57 -10.31
C ALA A 267 -13.77 1.53 -9.61
N LEU A 268 -12.50 1.40 -10.02
CA LEU A 268 -11.56 0.45 -9.44
C LEU A 268 -11.47 0.61 -7.91
N ILE A 269 -11.71 -0.48 -7.19
CA ILE A 269 -11.42 -0.60 -5.78
C ILE A 269 -10.04 -1.21 -5.61
N ASN A 270 -9.06 -0.39 -5.24
CA ASN A 270 -7.75 -0.88 -4.80
C ASN A 270 -7.75 -1.02 -3.28
N VAL A 271 -6.86 -1.86 -2.75
CA VAL A 271 -6.84 -2.19 -1.32
C VAL A 271 -5.47 -1.89 -0.70
N ALA A 272 -5.49 -1.37 0.53
CA ALA A 272 -4.36 -1.59 1.41
C ALA A 272 -4.48 -3.00 1.98
N GLY A 273 -3.39 -3.73 2.03
CA GLY A 273 -3.41 -5.12 2.44
C GLY A 273 -2.10 -5.56 3.10
N ALA A 274 -2.07 -6.78 3.61
CA ALA A 274 -0.87 -7.29 4.22
C ALA A 274 -0.66 -8.79 3.91
N GLY A 275 0.63 -9.17 3.91
CA GLY A 275 1.09 -10.54 3.76
C GLY A 275 2.23 -10.85 4.73
N VAL A 276 2.29 -12.09 5.20
CA VAL A 276 3.33 -12.58 6.11
C VAL A 276 4.53 -13.04 5.29
N LEU A 277 5.73 -12.55 5.62
CA LEU A 277 6.96 -12.90 4.89
C LEU A 277 7.43 -14.32 5.25
N LYS A 278 7.96 -15.04 4.23
CA LYS A 278 8.60 -16.35 4.43
C LYS A 278 9.98 -16.22 5.08
N ASP A 279 10.38 -17.28 5.77
CA ASP A 279 11.78 -17.50 6.23
C ASP A 279 12.32 -16.44 7.21
N THR A 280 11.45 -15.72 7.94
CA THR A 280 11.88 -14.62 8.81
C THR A 280 11.95 -14.93 10.30
N GLY A 281 11.47 -16.11 10.72
CA GLY A 281 11.37 -16.48 12.15
C GLY A 281 10.33 -15.70 12.95
N GLN A 282 9.56 -14.81 12.30
CA GLN A 282 8.55 -13.94 12.93
C GLN A 282 7.12 -14.31 12.56
N SER A 283 6.89 -15.48 11.94
CA SER A 283 5.60 -15.86 11.34
C SER A 283 4.44 -15.82 12.33
N GLU A 284 4.64 -16.27 13.57
CA GLU A 284 3.60 -16.28 14.61
C GLU A 284 3.20 -14.84 15.01
N ALA A 285 4.20 -13.97 15.25
CA ALA A 285 3.97 -12.58 15.60
C ALA A 285 3.31 -11.81 14.42
N ALA A 286 3.78 -12.06 13.19
CA ALA A 286 3.23 -11.47 11.98
C ALA A 286 1.78 -11.92 11.73
N GLN A 287 1.45 -13.20 11.96
CA GLN A 287 0.07 -13.68 11.86
C GLN A 287 -0.84 -13.04 12.90
N LYS A 288 -0.39 -12.90 14.16
CA LYS A 288 -1.14 -12.18 15.21
C LYS A 288 -1.38 -10.71 14.83
N ALA A 289 -0.37 -10.06 14.22
CA ALA A 289 -0.51 -8.70 13.73
C ALA A 289 -1.57 -8.60 12.61
N LEU A 290 -1.53 -9.53 11.66
CA LEU A 290 -2.52 -9.60 10.59
C LEU A 290 -3.93 -9.86 11.13
N ASP A 291 -4.09 -10.76 12.08
CA ASP A 291 -5.38 -11.05 12.74
C ASP A 291 -5.92 -9.85 13.52
N PHE A 292 -5.03 -9.06 14.16
CA PHE A 292 -5.42 -7.81 14.80
C PHE A 292 -5.89 -6.78 13.76
N LEU A 293 -5.18 -6.61 12.64
CA LEU A 293 -5.56 -5.67 11.57
C LEU A 293 -6.90 -6.04 10.92
N LEU A 294 -7.28 -7.33 10.96
CA LEU A 294 -8.61 -7.83 10.54
C LEU A 294 -9.63 -7.84 11.68
N SER A 295 -9.28 -7.42 12.88
CA SER A 295 -10.24 -7.35 13.99
C SER A 295 -11.24 -6.23 13.79
N LYS A 296 -12.42 -6.36 14.43
CA LYS A 296 -13.44 -5.30 14.42
C LYS A 296 -12.85 -3.94 14.82
N LYS A 297 -11.96 -3.91 15.84
CA LYS A 297 -11.34 -2.67 16.32
C LYS A 297 -10.53 -1.97 15.24
N ALA A 298 -9.61 -2.69 14.59
CA ALA A 298 -8.78 -2.10 13.54
C ALA A 298 -9.59 -1.74 12.29
N GLN A 299 -10.57 -2.55 11.94
CA GLN A 299 -11.44 -2.29 10.80
C GLN A 299 -12.36 -1.09 11.02
N THR A 300 -12.90 -0.91 12.24
CA THR A 300 -13.63 0.31 12.63
C THR A 300 -12.71 1.54 12.55
N TYR A 301 -11.47 1.41 13.00
CA TYR A 301 -10.49 2.50 12.88
C TYR A 301 -10.25 2.89 11.40
N PHE A 302 -10.06 1.93 10.50
CA PHE A 302 -9.91 2.24 9.07
C PHE A 302 -11.15 2.95 8.51
N ALA A 303 -12.34 2.51 8.90
CA ALA A 303 -13.58 3.13 8.45
C ALA A 303 -13.74 4.57 8.99
N ASP A 304 -13.55 4.77 10.30
CA ASP A 304 -13.93 6.00 10.97
C ASP A 304 -12.82 7.07 10.93
N GLU A 305 -11.54 6.66 10.99
CA GLU A 305 -10.42 7.59 11.04
C GLU A 305 -9.81 7.83 9.66
N THR A 306 -9.63 6.77 8.85
CA THR A 306 -9.01 6.90 7.52
C THR A 306 -10.03 7.04 6.38
N LYS A 307 -11.33 6.99 6.69
CA LYS A 307 -12.45 7.10 5.73
C LYS A 307 -12.40 6.05 4.60
N GLU A 308 -11.66 4.97 4.81
CA GLU A 308 -11.55 3.85 3.89
C GLU A 308 -12.62 2.79 4.19
N TYR A 309 -12.99 1.99 3.21
CA TYR A 309 -13.93 0.89 3.43
C TYR A 309 -13.27 -0.24 4.21
N PRO A 310 -13.85 -0.70 5.35
CA PRO A 310 -13.37 -1.90 6.02
C PRO A 310 -13.66 -3.12 5.15
N LEU A 311 -12.69 -4.06 5.05
CA LEU A 311 -12.84 -5.25 4.21
C LEU A 311 -13.13 -6.52 5.00
N ALA A 312 -12.95 -6.52 6.32
CA ALA A 312 -13.33 -7.66 7.13
C ALA A 312 -14.85 -7.74 7.29
N ALA A 313 -15.39 -8.94 7.10
CA ALA A 313 -16.82 -9.21 7.19
C ALA A 313 -17.42 -8.74 8.54
N GLY A 314 -18.62 -8.16 8.49
CA GLY A 314 -19.36 -7.72 9.68
C GLY A 314 -18.95 -6.37 10.25
N VAL A 315 -18.10 -5.61 9.56
CA VAL A 315 -17.79 -4.21 9.88
C VAL A 315 -18.27 -3.31 8.76
N THR A 316 -18.98 -2.25 9.12
CA THR A 316 -19.48 -1.22 8.19
C THR A 316 -18.93 0.14 8.61
N SER A 317 -18.75 1.05 7.66
CA SER A 317 -18.37 2.43 7.93
C SER A 317 -19.53 3.18 8.60
N SER A 318 -19.20 4.05 9.55
CA SER A 318 -20.14 5.02 10.17
C SER A 318 -20.09 6.39 9.46
N VAL A 319 -19.27 6.54 8.43
CA VAL A 319 -19.14 7.80 7.68
C VAL A 319 -20.46 8.13 6.99
N LYS A 320 -20.98 9.32 7.31
CA LYS A 320 -22.23 9.79 6.73
C LYS A 320 -22.13 9.90 5.20
N ASP A 321 -23.20 9.50 4.53
CA ASP A 321 -23.35 9.58 3.07
C ASP A 321 -22.28 8.84 2.24
N LEU A 322 -21.46 8.00 2.88
CA LEU A 322 -20.59 7.06 2.17
C LEU A 322 -21.47 5.90 1.64
N PRO A 323 -21.49 5.65 0.31
CA PRO A 323 -22.26 4.54 -0.25
C PRO A 323 -21.89 3.21 0.43
N PRO A 324 -22.84 2.32 0.70
CA PRO A 324 -22.53 0.99 1.23
C PRO A 324 -21.55 0.26 0.31
N PHE A 325 -20.52 -0.38 0.87
CA PHE A 325 -19.49 -1.09 0.08
C PHE A 325 -20.10 -2.11 -0.92
N ALA A 326 -21.16 -2.80 -0.49
CA ALA A 326 -21.85 -3.78 -1.32
C ALA A 326 -22.63 -3.18 -2.51
N SER A 327 -22.86 -1.85 -2.52
CA SER A 327 -23.51 -1.15 -3.64
C SER A 327 -22.52 -0.65 -4.70
N LEU A 328 -21.22 -0.79 -4.46
CA LEU A 328 -20.18 -0.36 -5.39
C LEU A 328 -19.99 -1.40 -6.49
N GLU A 329 -20.01 -0.95 -7.72
CA GLU A 329 -19.81 -1.79 -8.91
C GLU A 329 -18.36 -1.71 -9.38
N SER A 330 -17.42 -2.31 -8.61
CA SER A 330 -16.03 -2.41 -9.05
C SER A 330 -15.88 -3.37 -10.22
N PRO A 331 -14.96 -3.10 -11.17
CA PRO A 331 -14.67 -4.04 -12.25
C PRO A 331 -14.12 -5.37 -11.71
N ASP A 332 -14.40 -6.46 -12.44
CA ASP A 332 -13.89 -7.80 -12.11
C ASP A 332 -12.39 -7.87 -12.48
N ILE A 333 -11.52 -7.68 -11.51
CA ILE A 333 -10.07 -7.70 -11.70
C ILE A 333 -9.40 -8.54 -10.61
N ASP A 334 -8.42 -9.34 -10.99
CA ASP A 334 -7.46 -9.89 -10.04
C ASP A 334 -6.48 -8.78 -9.62
N LEU A 335 -6.63 -8.28 -8.39
CA LEU A 335 -5.81 -7.19 -7.87
C LEU A 335 -4.31 -7.55 -7.80
N GLY A 336 -3.94 -8.83 -7.76
CA GLY A 336 -2.54 -9.27 -7.85
C GLY A 336 -1.89 -8.87 -9.17
N LYS A 337 -2.67 -8.73 -10.27
CA LYS A 337 -2.16 -8.29 -11.58
C LYS A 337 -1.79 -6.80 -11.64
N LEU A 338 -2.11 -6.03 -10.60
CA LEU A 338 -1.62 -4.64 -10.47
C LEU A 338 -0.11 -4.57 -10.20
N GLU A 339 0.59 -5.70 -10.08
CA GLU A 339 2.04 -5.82 -9.95
C GLU A 339 2.83 -5.21 -11.15
N SER A 340 2.17 -5.04 -12.29
CA SER A 340 2.79 -4.53 -13.52
C SER A 340 2.99 -2.99 -13.53
N LEU A 341 3.18 -2.38 -12.35
CA LEU A 341 3.36 -0.93 -12.16
C LEU A 341 4.49 -0.35 -13.03
N GLN A 342 5.64 -1.04 -13.13
CA GLN A 342 6.77 -0.54 -13.92
C GLN A 342 6.41 -0.28 -15.39
N GLN A 343 5.60 -1.14 -15.99
CA GLN A 343 5.10 -0.94 -17.35
C GLN A 343 4.19 0.28 -17.47
N THR A 344 3.38 0.54 -16.42
CA THR A 344 2.55 1.75 -16.35
C THR A 344 3.41 3.01 -16.26
N LEU A 345 4.45 3.01 -15.43
CA LEU A 345 5.37 4.15 -15.32
C LEU A 345 6.04 4.45 -16.65
N THR A 346 6.52 3.43 -17.35
CA THR A 346 7.07 3.58 -18.71
C THR A 346 6.04 4.19 -19.66
N MET A 347 4.80 3.70 -19.65
CA MET A 347 3.73 4.23 -20.49
C MET A 347 3.42 5.70 -20.18
N LEU A 348 3.35 6.09 -18.90
CA LEU A 348 3.14 7.48 -18.49
C LEU A 348 4.28 8.39 -18.94
N GLN A 349 5.54 7.93 -18.86
CA GLN A 349 6.72 8.64 -19.36
C GLN A 349 6.68 8.82 -20.88
N GLU A 350 6.36 7.75 -21.63
CA GLU A 350 6.22 7.80 -23.09
C GLU A 350 5.15 8.80 -23.54
N GLN A 351 4.08 8.97 -22.76
CA GLN A 351 3.04 9.97 -23.03
C GLN A 351 3.43 11.37 -22.51
N GLY A 352 4.57 11.51 -21.80
CA GLY A 352 5.03 12.76 -21.22
C GLY A 352 4.06 13.31 -20.17
N LEU A 353 3.53 12.43 -19.32
CA LEU A 353 2.66 12.77 -18.20
C LEU A 353 3.42 12.78 -16.87
N VAL A 354 4.57 12.13 -16.81
CA VAL A 354 5.52 12.14 -15.69
C VAL A 354 6.92 12.34 -16.20
#